data_c9e90703ba74de2e9e6d0198fd6a838e
#
_entry.id   c9e90703ba74de2e9e6d0198fd6a838e
#
_cell.length_a   1.000
_cell.length_b   1.000
_cell.length_c   1.000
_cell.angle_alpha   90.00
_cell.angle_beta   90.00
_cell.angle_gamma   90.00
#
_symmetry.space_group_name_H-M   'P 1'
#
loop_
_entity.id
_entity.type
_entity.pdbx_description
1 polymer ?
#
loop_
_entity_poly.entity_id
_entity_poly.type
_entity_poly.pdbx_seq_one_letter_code
_entity_poly.pdbx_strand_id
1 'polypeptide(L)'
;MKTFTQKINESVGYIEPTIKELIISKLCNAYKEEINSWYYYTTVTEFLCGPSRKDIEEFYEDTAKDEFEDHAKWILKRIAQLGGCPSCVTPIANLTSATHSYINPVVTNGNIMIQSSLVNAKQMEMDAIETYKELEEITRNVDPVTNRRVKAILGDEEEHLQEIEDFLCDVGYHGSCGCDCGNSAACDCEPTCPCDPSDEPSVSDKFDIGLEL
;
A
#
# COMPACT_ATOMS: atom_id res chain seq x y z
N MET A 1 28.83 -30.49 25.63
CA MET A 1 28.62 -29.11 26.13
C MET A 1 28.47 -28.21 24.92
N LYS A 2 27.31 -27.56 24.72
CA LYS A 2 27.10 -26.67 23.55
C LYS A 2 27.96 -25.41 23.69
N THR A 3 28.55 -24.94 22.59
CA THR A 3 29.34 -23.70 22.61
C THR A 3 28.45 -22.49 22.86
N PHE A 4 29.07 -21.37 23.30
CA PHE A 4 28.33 -20.12 23.52
C PHE A 4 27.60 -19.64 22.25
N THR A 5 28.24 -19.79 21.10
CA THR A 5 27.64 -19.48 19.77
C THR A 5 26.43 -20.39 19.47
N GLN A 6 26.48 -21.68 19.79
CA GLN A 6 25.33 -22.58 19.62
C GLN A 6 24.16 -22.21 20.53
N LYS A 7 24.43 -21.75 21.76
CA LYS A 7 23.37 -21.28 22.67
C LYS A 7 22.72 -19.97 22.21
N ILE A 8 23.51 -19.05 21.64
CA ILE A 8 22.99 -17.80 21.07
C ILE A 8 22.10 -18.12 19.87
N ASN A 9 22.53 -18.97 18.96
CA ASN A 9 21.72 -19.35 17.78
C ASN A 9 20.40 -20.03 18.16
N GLU A 10 20.37 -20.79 19.25
CA GLU A 10 19.12 -21.38 19.77
C GLU A 10 18.21 -20.37 20.48
N SER A 11 18.77 -19.29 21.03
CA SER A 11 17.98 -18.25 21.73
C SER A 11 17.42 -17.16 20.79
N VAL A 12 17.99 -17.01 19.61
CA VAL A 12 17.62 -15.98 18.59
C VAL A 12 16.91 -16.62 17.38
N GLY A 13 16.32 -17.80 17.51
CA GLY A 13 15.65 -18.48 16.41
C GLY A 13 16.54 -18.51 15.15
N TYR A 14 17.23 -19.61 14.90
CA TYR A 14 18.07 -19.76 13.72
C TYR A 14 17.18 -19.70 12.47
N ILE A 15 17.33 -18.66 11.67
CA ILE A 15 16.72 -18.56 10.34
C ILE A 15 17.75 -19.10 9.34
N GLU A 16 17.34 -20.03 8.51
CA GLU A 16 18.18 -20.59 7.47
C GLU A 16 18.61 -19.44 6.52
N PRO A 17 19.91 -19.37 6.09
CA PRO A 17 20.46 -18.22 5.38
C PRO A 17 19.68 -17.82 4.11
N THR A 18 19.26 -18.77 3.31
CA THR A 18 18.49 -18.50 2.05
C THR A 18 17.10 -17.94 2.34
N ILE A 19 16.46 -18.41 3.40
CA ILE A 19 15.15 -17.87 3.86
C ILE A 19 15.34 -16.47 4.44
N LYS A 20 16.43 -16.25 5.17
CA LYS A 20 16.74 -14.92 5.71
C LYS A 20 16.97 -13.89 4.61
N GLU A 21 17.71 -14.26 3.57
CA GLU A 21 17.92 -13.41 2.39
C GLU A 21 16.62 -13.10 1.67
N LEU A 22 15.73 -14.06 1.53
CA LEU A 22 14.41 -13.88 0.96
C LEU A 22 13.56 -12.89 1.80
N ILE A 23 13.52 -13.07 3.12
CA ILE A 23 12.82 -12.16 4.02
C ILE A 23 13.36 -10.73 3.90
N ILE A 24 14.69 -10.55 3.89
CA ILE A 24 15.32 -9.24 3.70
C ILE A 24 14.89 -8.62 2.36
N SER A 25 14.92 -9.39 1.28
CA SER A 25 14.53 -8.92 -0.06
C SER A 25 13.07 -8.45 -0.08
N LYS A 26 12.16 -9.21 0.51
CA LYS A 26 10.74 -8.84 0.59
C LYS A 26 10.52 -7.61 1.48
N LEU A 27 11.20 -7.53 2.62
CA LEU A 27 11.17 -6.32 3.46
C LEU A 27 11.72 -5.09 2.75
N CYS A 28 12.72 -5.24 1.88
CA CYS A 28 13.23 -4.13 1.06
C CYS A 28 12.19 -3.65 0.05
N ASN A 29 11.36 -4.54 -0.47
CA ASN A 29 10.26 -4.16 -1.37
C ASN A 29 9.15 -3.46 -0.58
N ALA A 30 8.69 -4.04 0.52
CA ALA A 30 7.71 -3.41 1.41
C ALA A 30 8.17 -2.00 1.82
N TYR A 31 9.43 -1.83 2.26
CA TYR A 31 9.96 -0.49 2.58
C TYR A 31 9.79 0.52 1.46
N LYS A 32 9.96 0.10 0.21
CA LYS A 32 9.80 1.00 -0.95
C LYS A 32 8.34 1.38 -1.16
N GLU A 33 7.44 0.44 -0.96
CA GLU A 33 5.99 0.66 -1.05
C GLU A 33 5.55 1.66 0.00
N GLU A 34 5.94 1.49 1.27
CA GLU A 34 5.66 2.44 2.35
C GLU A 34 6.15 3.86 2.06
N ILE A 35 7.38 3.98 1.56
CA ILE A 35 7.92 5.30 1.19
C ILE A 35 7.17 5.90 -0.01
N ASN A 36 6.71 5.07 -0.95
CA ASN A 36 5.87 5.53 -2.05
C ASN A 36 4.51 6.00 -1.56
N SER A 37 3.86 5.25 -0.67
CA SER A 37 2.58 5.58 -0.06
C SER A 37 2.68 6.87 0.76
N TRP A 38 3.65 6.97 1.65
CA TRP A 38 3.95 8.21 2.37
C TRP A 38 4.11 9.42 1.44
N TYR A 39 4.92 9.28 0.39
CA TYR A 39 5.17 10.38 -0.56
C TYR A 39 3.89 10.74 -1.34
N TYR A 40 3.12 9.73 -1.73
CA TYR A 40 1.86 9.91 -2.42
C TYR A 40 0.88 10.69 -1.55
N TYR A 41 0.54 10.19 -0.38
CA TYR A 41 -0.41 10.81 0.54
C TYR A 41 -0.01 12.22 0.92
N THR A 42 1.25 12.43 1.35
CA THR A 42 1.78 13.76 1.66
C THR A 42 1.68 14.74 0.49
N THR A 43 1.96 14.27 -0.74
CA THR A 43 1.94 15.15 -1.92
C THR A 43 0.51 15.45 -2.36
N VAL A 44 -0.33 14.44 -2.42
CA VAL A 44 -1.71 14.56 -2.91
C VAL A 44 -2.54 15.46 -2.03
N THR A 45 -2.41 15.35 -0.72
CA THR A 45 -3.12 16.17 0.28
C THR A 45 -3.04 17.67 -0.03
N GLU A 46 -1.87 18.18 -0.39
CA GLU A 46 -1.66 19.62 -0.66
C GLU A 46 -2.40 20.12 -1.93
N PHE A 47 -2.74 19.22 -2.84
CA PHE A 47 -3.32 19.56 -4.15
C PHE A 47 -4.76 19.07 -4.33
N LEU A 48 -5.38 18.48 -3.32
CA LEU A 48 -6.75 17.99 -3.38
C LEU A 48 -7.75 19.11 -3.66
N CYS A 49 -8.73 18.83 -4.49
CA CYS A 49 -9.86 19.72 -4.73
C CYS A 49 -11.17 18.93 -4.92
N GLY A 50 -12.25 19.45 -4.35
CA GLY A 50 -13.58 18.88 -4.48
C GLY A 50 -14.37 18.86 -3.17
N PRO A 51 -15.57 18.30 -3.19
CA PRO A 51 -16.37 18.07 -1.99
C PRO A 51 -15.66 17.06 -1.08
N SER A 52 -15.92 17.12 0.22
CA SER A 52 -15.31 16.27 1.27
C SER A 52 -13.77 16.38 1.38
N ARG A 53 -13.18 17.40 0.77
CA ARG A 53 -11.74 17.62 0.77
C ARG A 53 -11.12 17.50 2.17
N LYS A 54 -11.74 18.12 3.18
CA LYS A 54 -11.13 18.17 4.53
C LYS A 54 -11.06 16.82 5.20
N ASP A 55 -12.08 16.01 5.06
CA ASP A 55 -12.14 14.70 5.68
C ASP A 55 -11.09 13.77 5.04
N ILE A 56 -10.92 13.89 3.71
CA ILE A 56 -9.92 13.11 2.96
C ILE A 56 -8.51 13.65 3.20
N GLU A 57 -8.30 14.94 3.38
CA GLU A 57 -7.02 15.52 3.80
C GLU A 57 -6.60 14.94 5.17
N GLU A 58 -7.50 14.95 6.16
CA GLU A 58 -7.23 14.40 7.49
C GLU A 58 -6.87 12.91 7.42
N PHE A 59 -7.64 12.11 6.68
CA PHE A 59 -7.35 10.71 6.45
C PHE A 59 -5.97 10.51 5.79
N TYR A 60 -5.65 11.24 4.72
CA TYR A 60 -4.36 11.10 4.03
C TYR A 60 -3.17 11.56 4.88
N GLU A 61 -3.34 12.58 5.73
CA GLU A 61 -2.30 13.02 6.68
C GLU A 61 -2.01 11.94 7.72
N ASP A 62 -3.05 11.31 8.28
CA ASP A 62 -2.88 10.24 9.27
C ASP A 62 -2.29 8.98 8.62
N THR A 63 -2.81 8.54 7.46
CA THR A 63 -2.23 7.41 6.71
C THR A 63 -0.76 7.67 6.37
N ALA A 64 -0.41 8.85 5.84
CA ALA A 64 0.99 9.19 5.55
C ALA A 64 1.91 9.07 6.77
N LYS A 65 1.40 9.40 7.94
CA LYS A 65 2.15 9.28 9.19
C LYS A 65 2.37 7.83 9.57
N ASP A 66 1.36 6.97 9.42
CA ASP A 66 1.47 5.55 9.72
C ASP A 66 2.45 4.86 8.77
N GLU A 67 2.38 5.14 7.46
CA GLU A 67 3.30 4.62 6.45
C GLU A 67 4.76 4.91 6.77
N PHE A 68 5.06 6.14 7.20
CA PHE A 68 6.45 6.53 7.47
C PHE A 68 6.88 6.21 8.91
N GLU A 69 6.10 6.67 9.91
CA GLU A 69 6.51 6.62 11.31
C GLU A 69 6.42 5.22 11.90
N ASP A 70 5.45 4.44 11.48
CA ASP A 70 5.17 3.14 12.06
C ASP A 70 5.63 1.99 11.14
N HIS A 71 5.29 2.00 9.86
CA HIS A 71 5.61 0.91 8.93
C HIS A 71 7.06 1.00 8.43
N ALA A 72 7.39 2.03 7.62
CA ALA A 72 8.71 2.14 6.98
C ALA A 72 9.87 2.11 7.98
N LYS A 73 9.78 2.87 9.08
CA LYS A 73 10.84 2.91 10.10
C LYS A 73 11.04 1.56 10.78
N TRP A 74 9.96 0.83 11.06
CA TRP A 74 10.08 -0.50 11.63
C TRP A 74 10.73 -1.48 10.65
N ILE A 75 10.28 -1.48 9.39
CA ILE A 75 10.85 -2.34 8.34
C ILE A 75 12.35 -2.09 8.19
N LEU A 76 12.76 -0.83 8.08
CA LEU A 76 14.17 -0.47 7.97
C LEU A 76 15.00 -0.99 9.15
N LYS A 77 14.48 -0.84 10.37
CA LYS A 77 15.11 -1.37 11.57
C LYS A 77 15.20 -2.90 11.53
N ARG A 78 14.16 -3.58 11.02
CA ARG A 78 14.13 -5.03 10.93
C ARG A 78 15.11 -5.55 9.89
N ILE A 79 15.23 -4.92 8.73
CA ILE A 79 16.24 -5.21 7.71
C ILE A 79 17.64 -5.19 8.34
N ALA A 80 17.95 -4.13 9.08
CA ALA A 80 19.25 -4.00 9.78
C ALA A 80 19.48 -5.12 10.82
N GLN A 81 18.46 -5.47 11.62
CA GLN A 81 18.53 -6.57 12.61
C GLN A 81 18.78 -7.93 11.96
N LEU A 82 18.23 -8.15 10.78
CA LEU A 82 18.44 -9.37 10.00
C LEU A 82 19.80 -9.38 9.28
N GLY A 83 20.56 -8.29 9.34
CA GLY A 83 21.88 -8.17 8.72
C GLY A 83 21.82 -7.75 7.25
N GLY A 84 20.72 -7.17 6.81
CA GLY A 84 20.62 -6.48 5.54
C GLY A 84 21.53 -5.24 5.51
N CYS A 85 21.94 -4.81 4.32
CA CYS A 85 22.79 -3.66 4.16
C CYS A 85 22.01 -2.44 3.62
N PRO A 86 22.51 -1.19 3.85
CA PRO A 86 21.83 0.01 3.38
C PRO A 86 21.59 0.07 1.86
N SER A 87 22.41 -0.64 1.07
CA SER A 87 22.24 -0.72 -0.38
C SER A 87 21.04 -1.58 -0.82
N CYS A 88 20.45 -2.36 0.09
CA CYS A 88 19.22 -3.11 -0.18
C CYS A 88 18.03 -2.15 -0.34
N VAL A 89 18.09 -0.98 0.31
CA VAL A 89 17.07 0.06 0.25
C VAL A 89 17.36 0.97 -0.93
N THR A 90 16.45 1.02 -1.88
CA THR A 90 16.63 1.84 -3.07
C THR A 90 16.71 3.32 -2.70
N PRO A 91 17.66 4.10 -3.29
CA PRO A 91 17.68 5.54 -3.10
C PRO A 91 16.34 6.19 -3.48
N ILE A 92 15.93 7.20 -2.72
CA ILE A 92 14.68 7.96 -2.90
C ILE A 92 14.48 8.43 -4.35
N ALA A 93 15.57 8.77 -5.07
CA ALA A 93 15.49 9.19 -6.46
C ALA A 93 14.85 8.17 -7.42
N ASN A 94 14.90 6.87 -7.08
CA ASN A 94 14.24 5.82 -7.87
C ASN A 94 12.80 5.55 -7.42
N LEU A 95 12.44 5.97 -6.22
CA LEU A 95 11.07 5.86 -5.71
C LEU A 95 10.14 6.87 -6.41
N THR A 96 10.61 8.09 -6.62
CA THR A 96 9.83 9.15 -7.25
C THR A 96 9.35 8.82 -8.66
N SER A 97 10.04 7.96 -9.41
CA SER A 97 9.61 7.59 -10.77
C SER A 97 8.40 6.65 -10.79
N ALA A 98 8.25 5.79 -9.79
CA ALA A 98 7.06 4.94 -9.65
C ALA A 98 5.87 5.77 -9.16
N THR A 99 6.04 6.54 -8.09
CA THR A 99 4.99 7.41 -7.53
C THR A 99 4.50 8.45 -8.53
N HIS A 100 5.38 8.93 -9.42
CA HIS A 100 5.00 9.87 -10.46
C HIS A 100 3.93 9.32 -11.41
N SER A 101 3.92 8.01 -11.66
CA SER A 101 2.88 7.38 -12.49
C SER A 101 1.50 7.39 -11.82
N TYR A 102 1.44 7.37 -10.50
CA TYR A 102 0.17 7.47 -9.75
C TYR A 102 -0.33 8.92 -9.63
N ILE A 103 0.55 9.91 -9.51
CA ILE A 103 0.16 11.31 -9.37
C ILE A 103 -0.29 11.91 -10.70
N ASN A 104 0.40 11.63 -11.80
CA ASN A 104 0.12 12.23 -13.11
C ASN A 104 -1.31 12.06 -13.64
N PRO A 105 -1.94 10.87 -13.54
CA PRO A 105 -3.28 10.68 -14.06
C PRO A 105 -4.37 11.47 -13.35
N VAL A 106 -4.08 11.93 -12.12
CA VAL A 106 -5.07 12.59 -11.26
C VAL A 106 -5.01 14.13 -11.31
N VAL A 107 -4.01 14.69 -11.98
CA VAL A 107 -3.83 16.16 -12.04
C VAL A 107 -4.66 16.75 -13.19
N THR A 108 -5.62 17.61 -12.85
CA THR A 108 -6.42 18.37 -13.81
C THR A 108 -6.29 19.86 -13.50
N ASN A 109 -5.75 20.65 -14.44
CA ASN A 109 -5.54 22.08 -14.25
C ASN A 109 -4.74 22.47 -13.00
N GLY A 110 -3.76 21.62 -12.62
CA GLY A 110 -2.93 21.84 -11.43
C GLY A 110 -3.57 21.42 -10.11
N ASN A 111 -4.75 20.84 -10.15
CA ASN A 111 -5.42 20.29 -8.97
C ASN A 111 -5.61 18.78 -9.11
N ILE A 112 -5.64 18.10 -7.98
CA ILE A 112 -5.88 16.66 -7.90
C ILE A 112 -7.36 16.43 -7.55
N MET A 113 -8.04 15.67 -8.40
CA MET A 113 -9.45 15.32 -8.17
C MET A 113 -9.54 14.19 -7.12
N ILE A 114 -10.36 14.40 -6.12
CA ILE A 114 -10.55 13.46 -4.99
C ILE A 114 -10.84 12.04 -5.47
N GLN A 115 -11.81 11.85 -6.35
CA GLN A 115 -12.17 10.52 -6.85
C GLN A 115 -10.98 9.80 -7.48
N SER A 116 -10.21 10.49 -8.32
CA SER A 116 -9.02 9.88 -8.96
C SER A 116 -7.92 9.59 -7.95
N SER A 117 -7.77 10.42 -6.92
CA SER A 117 -6.78 10.17 -5.87
C SER A 117 -7.14 8.94 -5.03
N LEU A 118 -8.42 8.78 -4.67
CA LEU A 118 -8.90 7.62 -3.92
C LEU A 118 -8.77 6.32 -4.72
N VAL A 119 -9.03 6.34 -6.04
CA VAL A 119 -8.83 5.15 -6.89
C VAL A 119 -7.37 4.71 -6.91
N ASN A 120 -6.43 5.65 -6.99
CA ASN A 120 -5.01 5.32 -6.95
C ASN A 120 -4.57 4.87 -5.55
N ALA A 121 -5.06 5.53 -4.50
CA ALA A 121 -4.83 5.09 -3.12
C ALA A 121 -5.31 3.65 -2.91
N LYS A 122 -6.53 3.33 -3.35
CA LYS A 122 -7.08 1.97 -3.29
C LYS A 122 -6.13 0.94 -3.91
N GLN A 123 -5.57 1.23 -5.09
CA GLN A 123 -4.64 0.30 -5.72
C GLN A 123 -3.35 0.14 -4.92
N MET A 124 -2.84 1.21 -4.31
CA MET A 124 -1.63 1.17 -3.50
C MET A 124 -1.82 0.30 -2.26
N GLU A 125 -2.96 0.45 -1.55
CA GLU A 125 -3.27 -0.41 -0.39
C GLU A 125 -3.46 -1.87 -0.79
N MET A 126 -4.11 -2.13 -1.92
CA MET A 126 -4.25 -3.51 -2.42
C MET A 126 -2.89 -4.15 -2.71
N ASP A 127 -1.96 -3.42 -3.31
CA ASP A 127 -0.60 -3.89 -3.59
C ASP A 127 0.18 -4.12 -2.28
N ALA A 128 0.06 -3.22 -1.29
CA ALA A 128 0.65 -3.37 0.04
C ALA A 128 0.11 -4.61 0.78
N ILE A 129 -1.21 -4.81 0.78
CA ILE A 129 -1.87 -5.99 1.35
C ILE A 129 -1.31 -7.29 0.74
N GLU A 130 -1.12 -7.34 -0.58
CA GLU A 130 -0.53 -8.52 -1.24
C GLU A 130 0.92 -8.76 -0.76
N THR A 131 1.72 -7.71 -0.71
CA THR A 131 3.11 -7.76 -0.21
C THR A 131 3.18 -8.25 1.24
N TYR A 132 2.29 -7.77 2.11
CA TYR A 132 2.28 -8.21 3.51
C TYR A 132 1.71 -9.62 3.69
N LYS A 133 0.77 -10.08 2.87
CA LYS A 133 0.32 -11.48 2.83
C LYS A 133 1.47 -12.43 2.46
N GLU A 134 2.26 -12.09 1.45
CA GLU A 134 3.46 -12.86 1.11
C GLU A 134 4.50 -12.87 2.25
N LEU A 135 4.76 -11.72 2.86
CA LEU A 135 5.67 -11.61 4.01
C LEU A 135 5.17 -12.44 5.20
N GLU A 136 3.86 -12.42 5.47
CA GLU A 136 3.27 -13.23 6.53
C GLU A 136 3.51 -14.72 6.28
N GLU A 137 3.28 -15.18 5.07
CA GLU A 137 3.45 -16.59 4.71
C GLU A 137 4.90 -17.06 4.88
N ILE A 138 5.87 -16.34 4.34
CA ILE A 138 7.28 -16.73 4.41
C ILE A 138 7.88 -16.63 5.82
N THR A 139 7.30 -15.78 6.69
CA THR A 139 7.81 -15.59 8.06
C THR A 139 7.11 -16.45 9.11
N ARG A 140 5.95 -17.01 8.79
CA ARG A 140 4.99 -17.66 9.72
C ARG A 140 5.63 -18.62 10.73
N ASN A 141 6.55 -19.48 10.31
CA ASN A 141 7.15 -20.49 11.16
C ASN A 141 8.67 -20.32 11.33
N VAL A 142 9.24 -19.27 10.78
CA VAL A 142 10.70 -19.09 10.72
C VAL A 142 11.18 -17.80 11.40
N ASP A 143 10.37 -16.76 11.41
CA ASP A 143 10.68 -15.48 12.04
C ASP A 143 9.45 -14.90 12.78
N PRO A 144 9.20 -15.34 14.01
CA PRO A 144 8.01 -14.92 14.76
C PRO A 144 8.00 -13.42 15.09
N VAL A 145 9.16 -12.76 15.09
CA VAL A 145 9.25 -11.31 15.35
C VAL A 145 8.75 -10.54 14.13
N THR A 146 9.24 -10.88 12.94
CA THR A 146 8.79 -10.28 11.69
C THR A 146 7.33 -10.63 11.44
N ASN A 147 6.95 -11.91 11.56
CA ASN A 147 5.58 -12.37 11.32
C ASN A 147 4.53 -11.61 12.14
N ARG A 148 4.79 -11.43 13.45
CA ARG A 148 3.85 -10.71 14.32
C ARG A 148 3.64 -9.27 13.89
N ARG A 149 4.71 -8.57 13.48
CA ARG A 149 4.59 -7.17 13.08
C ARG A 149 3.98 -7.03 11.69
N VAL A 150 4.37 -7.88 10.76
CA VAL A 150 3.77 -7.97 9.41
C VAL A 150 2.26 -8.15 9.49
N LYS A 151 1.76 -8.99 10.40
CA LYS A 151 0.31 -9.13 10.62
C LYS A 151 -0.35 -7.87 11.19
N ALA A 152 0.34 -7.11 12.00
CA ALA A 152 -0.20 -5.85 12.51
C ALA A 152 -0.30 -4.83 11.38
N ILE A 153 0.77 -4.66 10.61
CA ILE A 153 0.76 -3.76 9.45
C ILE A 153 -0.31 -4.20 8.43
N LEU A 154 -0.40 -5.50 8.12
CA LEU A 154 -1.47 -6.01 7.24
C LEU A 154 -2.87 -5.62 7.72
N GLY A 155 -3.10 -5.59 9.03
CA GLY A 155 -4.35 -5.12 9.60
C GLY A 155 -4.57 -3.61 9.37
N ASP A 156 -3.50 -2.82 9.53
CA ASP A 156 -3.53 -1.39 9.30
C ASP A 156 -3.84 -1.09 7.81
N GLU A 157 -3.22 -1.81 6.84
CA GLU A 157 -3.50 -1.67 5.40
C GLU A 157 -4.94 -2.08 5.01
N GLU A 158 -5.48 -3.12 5.66
CA GLU A 158 -6.88 -3.51 5.48
C GLU A 158 -7.85 -2.44 6.02
N GLU A 159 -7.51 -1.72 7.10
CA GLU A 159 -8.26 -0.58 7.62
C GLU A 159 -8.17 0.62 6.66
N HIS A 160 -6.97 0.98 6.17
CA HIS A 160 -6.80 2.04 5.18
C HIS A 160 -7.62 1.78 3.91
N LEU A 161 -7.56 0.55 3.40
CA LEU A 161 -8.33 0.15 2.22
C LEU A 161 -9.84 0.33 2.44
N GLN A 162 -10.35 -0.09 3.60
CA GLN A 162 -11.77 0.03 3.93
C GLN A 162 -12.20 1.51 3.97
N GLU A 163 -11.42 2.38 4.62
CA GLU A 163 -11.72 3.82 4.69
C GLU A 163 -11.72 4.45 3.29
N ILE A 164 -10.79 4.07 2.42
CA ILE A 164 -10.76 4.53 1.03
C ILE A 164 -12.02 4.09 0.26
N GLU A 165 -12.47 2.85 0.47
CA GLU A 165 -13.68 2.33 -0.15
C GLU A 165 -14.94 3.08 0.32
N ASP A 166 -15.00 3.42 1.60
CA ASP A 166 -16.07 4.22 2.17
C ASP A 166 -16.07 5.64 1.57
N PHE A 167 -14.91 6.31 1.48
CA PHE A 167 -14.80 7.60 0.80
C PHE A 167 -15.16 7.54 -0.69
N LEU A 168 -14.76 6.47 -1.38
CA LEU A 168 -15.15 6.27 -2.79
C LEU A 168 -16.66 6.16 -2.94
N CYS A 169 -17.34 5.46 -2.03
CA CYS A 169 -18.80 5.38 -1.98
C CYS A 169 -19.41 6.77 -1.75
N ASP A 170 -18.89 7.55 -0.80
CA ASP A 170 -19.38 8.88 -0.45
C ASP A 170 -19.25 9.89 -1.61
N VAL A 171 -18.21 9.79 -2.43
CA VAL A 171 -18.04 10.63 -3.63
C VAL A 171 -18.76 10.09 -4.86
N GLY A 172 -19.58 9.05 -4.68
CA GLY A 172 -20.41 8.48 -5.75
C GLY A 172 -19.61 7.69 -6.79
N TYR A 173 -18.45 7.16 -6.41
CA TYR A 173 -17.69 6.27 -7.25
C TYR A 173 -18.28 4.86 -7.14
N HIS A 174 -19.16 4.54 -8.05
CA HIS A 174 -19.58 3.18 -8.29
C HIS A 174 -18.60 2.60 -9.33
N GLY A 175 -17.50 2.00 -8.86
CA GLY A 175 -16.63 1.18 -9.70
C GLY A 175 -17.53 0.26 -10.54
N SER A 176 -17.06 -0.28 -11.65
CA SER A 176 -17.90 -1.05 -12.59
C SER A 176 -18.46 -2.32 -11.96
N CYS A 177 -19.20 -2.20 -10.86
CA CYS A 177 -20.18 -3.16 -10.45
C CYS A 177 -21.29 -3.05 -11.50
N GLY A 178 -21.57 -4.13 -12.23
CA GLY A 178 -22.59 -4.18 -13.28
C GLY A 178 -24.03 -3.95 -12.78
N CYS A 179 -24.20 -3.15 -11.75
CA CYS A 179 -25.46 -2.63 -11.27
C CYS A 179 -25.79 -1.40 -12.12
N ASP A 180 -26.75 -1.53 -13.01
CA ASP A 180 -27.32 -0.45 -13.80
C ASP A 180 -28.11 0.51 -12.86
N CYS A 181 -27.37 1.25 -12.04
CA CYS A 181 -27.90 2.29 -11.16
C CYS A 181 -28.15 3.53 -12.03
N GLY A 182 -29.16 3.45 -12.89
CA GLY A 182 -29.62 4.58 -13.69
C GLY A 182 -30.02 5.75 -12.79
N ASN A 183 -29.18 6.76 -12.71
CA ASN A 183 -29.45 8.16 -12.37
C ASN A 183 -30.53 8.44 -11.29
N SER A 184 -30.61 7.64 -10.23
CA SER A 184 -31.49 7.88 -9.10
C SER A 184 -30.67 8.06 -7.82
N ALA A 185 -30.94 9.19 -7.14
CA ALA A 185 -30.28 9.67 -5.92
C ALA A 185 -30.58 8.78 -4.66
N ALA A 186 -30.77 7.48 -4.85
CA ALA A 186 -30.88 6.48 -3.80
C ALA A 186 -30.36 5.17 -4.37
N CYS A 187 -29.08 4.89 -4.18
CA CYS A 187 -28.62 3.51 -4.26
C CYS A 187 -29.06 2.80 -2.98
N ASP A 188 -30.11 2.00 -3.05
CA ASP A 188 -30.38 0.94 -2.10
C ASP A 188 -29.36 -0.19 -2.36
N CYS A 189 -28.08 0.08 -2.10
CA CYS A 189 -27.06 -0.96 -2.07
C CYS A 189 -27.34 -1.79 -0.80
N GLU A 190 -27.94 -2.97 -0.96
CA GLU A 190 -27.95 -3.95 0.13
C GLU A 190 -26.49 -4.27 0.52
N PRO A 191 -26.18 -4.47 1.81
CA PRO A 191 -24.83 -4.72 2.31
C PRO A 191 -24.23 -6.08 1.87
N THR A 192 -24.74 -6.65 0.80
CA THR A 192 -24.36 -7.96 0.24
C THR A 192 -24.02 -7.88 -1.26
N CYS A 193 -23.56 -6.70 -1.77
CA CYS A 193 -22.96 -6.68 -3.09
C CYS A 193 -21.54 -7.26 -2.97
N PRO A 194 -21.30 -8.55 -3.23
CA PRO A 194 -19.94 -9.06 -3.32
C PRO A 194 -19.39 -8.50 -4.65
N CYS A 195 -18.49 -7.57 -4.59
CA CYS A 195 -17.61 -7.31 -5.72
C CYS A 195 -16.85 -8.61 -5.97
N ASP A 196 -17.21 -9.32 -7.03
CA ASP A 196 -16.56 -10.57 -7.41
C ASP A 196 -15.10 -10.25 -7.73
N PRO A 197 -14.11 -10.81 -7.02
CA PRO A 197 -12.69 -10.58 -7.30
C PRO A 197 -12.24 -11.14 -8.65
N SER A 198 -13.16 -11.71 -9.47
CA SER A 198 -12.87 -12.21 -10.80
C SER A 198 -13.02 -11.16 -11.91
N ASP A 199 -13.52 -9.96 -11.64
CA ASP A 199 -13.60 -8.87 -12.61
C ASP A 199 -12.32 -8.01 -12.60
N GLU A 200 -11.18 -8.61 -12.94
CA GLU A 200 -10.01 -7.83 -13.34
C GLU A 200 -10.38 -6.96 -14.55
N PRO A 201 -10.17 -5.62 -14.50
CA PRO A 201 -10.33 -4.79 -15.68
C PRO A 201 -9.33 -5.26 -16.73
N SER A 202 -9.83 -5.74 -17.88
CA SER A 202 -8.97 -6.10 -19.00
C SER A 202 -8.13 -4.88 -19.38
N VAL A 203 -6.81 -5.03 -19.37
CA VAL A 203 -5.78 -3.99 -19.67
C VAL A 203 -5.80 -3.60 -21.16
N SER A 204 -6.96 -3.43 -21.77
CA SER A 204 -7.13 -3.11 -23.19
C SER A 204 -7.56 -1.69 -23.51
N ASP A 205 -7.90 -0.85 -22.54
CA ASP A 205 -8.17 0.56 -22.81
C ASP A 205 -6.91 1.41 -22.65
N LYS A 206 -5.94 1.15 -23.53
CA LYS A 206 -4.89 2.11 -23.81
C LYS A 206 -5.51 3.36 -24.36
N PHE A 207 -5.54 4.43 -23.56
CA PHE A 207 -5.82 5.78 -24.04
C PHE A 207 -4.82 6.13 -25.14
N ASP A 208 -5.33 6.19 -26.36
CA ASP A 208 -4.61 6.70 -27.52
C ASP A 208 -4.59 8.24 -27.40
N ILE A 209 -3.54 8.74 -26.74
CA ILE A 209 -3.31 10.20 -26.67
C ILE A 209 -2.61 10.57 -27.97
N GLY A 210 -3.42 10.94 -28.99
CA GLY A 210 -2.91 11.57 -30.18
C GLY A 210 -2.20 12.88 -29.84
N LEU A 211 -0.86 12.83 -29.77
CA LEU A 211 -0.01 14.01 -29.82
C LEU A 211 0.10 14.45 -31.28
N GLU A 212 -0.75 15.40 -31.70
CA GLU A 212 -0.41 16.24 -32.86
C GLU A 212 0.51 17.38 -32.39
N LEU A 213 1.62 17.52 -33.11
CA LEU A 213 2.66 18.54 -32.98
C LEU A 213 2.16 19.95 -33.34
#